data_95065c0763de979a747574fd8d6afd2b
#
_entry.id   95065c0763de979a747574fd8d6afd2b
#
_cell.length_a   1.000
_cell.length_b   1.000
_cell.length_c   1.000
_cell.angle_alpha   90.00
_cell.angle_beta   90.00
_cell.angle_gamma   90.00
#
_symmetry.space_group_name_H-M   'P 1'
#
loop_
_entity.id
_entity.type
_entity.pdbx_description
1 polymer ?
#
loop_
_entity_poly.entity_id
_entity_poly.type
_entity_poly.pdbx_seq_one_letter_code
_entity_poly.pdbx_strand_id
1 'polypeptide(L)'
;MLQSYTEHVKRYGIAELVFQGPSEGNPFAEQWVKGTMAGQAEEKHAEGFYDGNGVYKLRFMPSGEGTYEITAATSWGDEAKVTVEVGAADEGCHGPVRVANTYHFAYDDGKEYYPCGTTCYVWELQSKETQEKTYESLASSPFNKIRFCVFPKHYVYNLKQPAQYPFEIRENSPWSPSDFETEKLEKAPRNMFGGIDAMIENPDEVWDYT
;
A
#
# COMPACT_ATOMS: atom_id res chain seq x y z
N MET A 1 11.66 12.30 14.27
CA MET A 1 12.60 13.06 13.39
C MET A 1 12.57 12.49 11.98
N LEU A 2 12.51 13.32 10.94
CA LEU A 2 12.64 12.89 9.54
C LEU A 2 13.99 12.19 9.33
N GLN A 3 13.98 10.98 8.79
CA GLN A 3 15.16 10.14 8.53
C GLN A 3 15.59 10.21 7.06
N SER A 4 14.62 10.10 6.19
CA SER A 4 14.83 10.15 4.74
C SER A 4 13.57 10.57 4.01
N TYR A 5 13.73 10.97 2.76
CA TYR A 5 12.62 11.23 1.85
C TYR A 5 13.04 10.98 0.41
N THR A 6 12.06 10.78 -0.46
CA THR A 6 12.25 10.64 -1.90
C THR A 6 12.47 12.03 -2.50
N GLU A 7 13.65 12.30 -3.05
CA GLU A 7 13.98 13.58 -3.70
C GLU A 7 13.46 13.65 -5.13
N HIS A 8 13.51 12.51 -5.83
CA HIS A 8 13.08 12.39 -7.22
C HIS A 8 12.12 11.21 -7.36
N VAL A 9 11.01 11.43 -8.02
CA VAL A 9 10.02 10.39 -8.30
C VAL A 9 9.48 10.58 -9.72
N LYS A 10 9.03 9.53 -10.35
CA LYS A 10 8.26 9.63 -11.58
C LYS A 10 6.80 9.93 -11.29
N ARG A 11 6.11 10.53 -12.25
CA ARG A 11 4.65 10.68 -12.20
C ARG A 11 4.01 9.32 -11.96
N TYR A 12 3.05 9.26 -11.04
CA TYR A 12 2.38 8.05 -10.53
C TYR A 12 3.26 7.12 -9.68
N GLY A 13 4.52 7.45 -9.48
CA GLY A 13 5.36 6.77 -8.49
C GLY A 13 5.06 7.24 -7.07
N ILE A 14 5.75 6.66 -6.08
CA ILE A 14 5.53 6.96 -4.67
C ILE A 14 6.62 7.89 -4.15
N ALA A 15 6.22 9.09 -3.71
CA ALA A 15 7.05 9.95 -2.88
C ALA A 15 6.85 9.58 -1.41
N GLU A 16 7.88 9.10 -0.75
CA GLU A 16 7.83 8.62 0.64
C GLU A 16 8.69 9.50 1.56
N LEU A 17 8.14 9.82 2.72
CA LEU A 17 8.87 10.39 3.84
C LEU A 17 8.91 9.36 4.97
N VAL A 18 10.08 9.17 5.56
CA VAL A 18 10.31 8.22 6.66
C VAL A 18 10.68 8.99 7.92
N PHE A 19 9.95 8.76 8.99
CA PHE A 19 10.18 9.38 10.30
C PHE A 19 10.54 8.32 11.33
N GLN A 20 11.41 8.70 12.28
CA GLN A 20 11.60 7.97 13.52
C GLN A 20 10.80 8.66 14.62
N GLY A 21 9.98 7.90 15.33
CA GLY A 21 9.10 8.37 16.39
C GLY A 21 8.95 7.36 17.53
N PRO A 22 7.97 7.55 18.41
CA PRO A 22 7.71 6.66 19.54
C PRO A 22 7.41 5.22 19.10
N SER A 23 7.88 4.25 19.90
CA SER A 23 7.61 2.82 19.71
C SER A 23 6.95 2.17 20.92
N GLU A 24 6.80 2.91 22.01
CA GLU A 24 6.16 2.45 23.24
C GLU A 24 4.63 2.69 23.20
N GLY A 25 3.90 1.90 23.98
CA GLY A 25 2.44 1.99 24.02
C GLY A 25 1.79 1.34 22.80
N ASN A 26 0.76 1.98 22.27
CA ASN A 26 0.08 1.57 21.03
C ASN A 26 0.28 2.60 19.90
N PRO A 27 1.42 2.56 19.18
CA PRO A 27 1.70 3.52 18.12
C PRO A 27 0.66 3.56 17.00
N PHE A 28 -0.03 2.46 16.75
CA PHE A 28 -1.09 2.40 15.72
C PHE A 28 -2.31 3.26 16.05
N ALA A 29 -2.62 3.45 17.32
CA ALA A 29 -3.79 4.20 17.77
C ALA A 29 -3.44 5.58 18.35
N GLU A 30 -2.25 5.70 18.95
CA GLU A 30 -1.86 6.89 19.73
C GLU A 30 -1.04 7.89 18.92
N GLN A 31 -0.40 7.42 17.84
CA GLN A 31 0.50 8.25 17.06
C GLN A 31 -0.02 8.44 15.63
N TRP A 32 0.32 9.57 15.06
CA TRP A 32 -0.01 9.89 13.67
C TRP A 32 1.10 10.71 12.99
N VAL A 33 1.18 10.57 11.68
CA VAL A 33 1.91 11.45 10.76
C VAL A 33 0.91 11.93 9.72
N LYS A 34 0.88 13.22 9.43
CA LYS A 34 0.02 13.82 8.42
C LYS A 34 0.82 14.79 7.58
N GLY A 35 0.44 14.92 6.34
CA GLY A 35 1.10 15.92 5.49
C GLY A 35 0.31 16.32 4.28
N THR A 36 0.83 17.33 3.63
CA THR A 36 0.31 17.91 2.40
C THR A 36 1.43 17.94 1.36
N MET A 37 1.15 17.46 0.18
CA MET A 37 1.99 17.60 -1.00
C MET A 37 1.33 18.64 -1.92
N ALA A 38 2.00 19.74 -2.20
CA ALA A 38 1.50 20.84 -3.03
C ALA A 38 2.44 21.14 -4.19
N GLY A 39 1.89 21.23 -5.39
CA GLY A 39 2.58 21.60 -6.63
C GLY A 39 1.69 22.45 -7.52
N GLN A 40 2.14 22.76 -8.73
CA GLN A 40 1.35 23.58 -9.66
C GLN A 40 0.08 22.88 -10.14
N ALA A 41 0.10 21.56 -10.25
CA ALA A 41 -0.99 20.78 -10.83
C ALA A 41 -2.02 20.33 -9.78
N GLU A 42 -1.62 20.14 -8.53
CA GLU A 42 -2.47 19.52 -7.51
C GLU A 42 -1.98 19.81 -6.09
N GLU A 43 -2.91 19.65 -5.16
CA GLU A 43 -2.62 19.54 -3.74
C GLU A 43 -3.26 18.27 -3.20
N LYS A 44 -2.49 17.48 -2.44
CA LYS A 44 -2.94 16.21 -1.84
C LYS A 44 -2.62 16.19 -0.36
N HIS A 45 -3.55 15.66 0.43
CA HIS A 45 -3.38 15.39 1.84
C HIS A 45 -3.27 13.88 2.05
N ALA A 46 -2.38 13.46 2.94
CA ALA A 46 -2.25 12.06 3.32
C ALA A 46 -2.03 11.90 4.82
N GLU A 47 -2.46 10.77 5.33
CA GLU A 47 -2.11 10.27 6.66
C GLU A 47 -1.09 9.15 6.50
N GLY A 48 -0.04 9.21 7.33
CA GLY A 48 0.98 8.19 7.37
C GLY A 48 0.57 6.99 8.21
N PHE A 49 1.46 6.01 8.28
CA PHE A 49 1.25 4.79 9.05
C PHE A 49 2.51 4.38 9.81
N TYR A 50 2.31 3.58 10.84
CA TYR A 50 3.39 2.97 11.61
C TYR A 50 3.88 1.68 10.95
N ASP A 51 5.18 1.62 10.65
CA ASP A 51 5.83 0.47 9.99
C ASP A 51 6.64 -0.39 10.98
N GLY A 52 6.43 -0.16 12.27
CA GLY A 52 7.09 -0.88 13.37
C GLY A 52 8.47 -0.29 13.75
N ASN A 53 9.00 -0.70 14.93
CA ASN A 53 10.28 -0.24 15.49
C ASN A 53 10.44 1.28 15.54
N GLY A 54 9.35 2.01 15.76
CA GLY A 54 9.36 3.47 15.77
C GLY A 54 9.46 4.10 14.38
N VAL A 55 9.33 3.34 13.30
CA VAL A 55 9.32 3.85 11.93
C VAL A 55 7.91 4.22 11.52
N TYR A 56 7.75 5.43 10.97
CA TYR A 56 6.50 5.94 10.42
C TYR A 56 6.75 6.39 8.98
N LYS A 57 5.83 6.07 8.10
CA LYS A 57 5.90 6.42 6.68
C LYS A 57 4.73 7.28 6.25
N LEU A 58 5.01 8.28 5.42
CA LEU A 58 4.00 9.13 4.77
C LEU A 58 4.23 9.04 3.27
N ARG A 59 3.20 8.66 2.53
CA ARG A 59 3.29 8.42 1.09
C ARG A 59 2.34 9.30 0.30
N PHE A 60 2.84 9.79 -0.83
CA PHE A 60 2.07 10.52 -1.83
C PHE A 60 2.35 9.95 -3.22
N MET A 61 1.35 9.95 -4.07
CA MET A 61 1.48 9.63 -5.49
C MET A 61 1.17 10.89 -6.29
N PRO A 62 2.18 11.55 -6.88
CA PRO A 62 1.96 12.73 -7.72
C PRO A 62 1.34 12.34 -9.06
N SER A 63 0.33 13.09 -9.50
CA SER A 63 -0.33 12.90 -10.81
C SER A 63 0.07 13.94 -11.86
N GLY A 64 0.96 14.86 -11.53
CA GLY A 64 1.55 15.85 -12.42
C GLY A 64 3.07 15.89 -12.32
N GLU A 65 3.73 16.33 -13.38
CA GLU A 65 5.19 16.56 -13.41
C GLU A 65 5.51 17.92 -12.79
N GLY A 66 6.74 18.08 -12.30
CA GLY A 66 7.28 19.33 -11.79
C GLY A 66 7.71 19.24 -10.33
N THR A 67 7.92 20.38 -9.72
CA THR A 67 8.38 20.50 -8.34
C THR A 67 7.21 20.54 -7.38
N TYR A 68 7.26 19.71 -6.36
CA TYR A 68 6.29 19.65 -5.28
C TYR A 68 6.95 19.94 -3.94
N GLU A 69 6.27 20.68 -3.11
CA GLU A 69 6.61 20.87 -1.71
C GLU A 69 5.77 19.93 -0.86
N ILE A 70 6.42 19.15 0.02
CA ILE A 70 5.74 18.33 1.00
C ILE A 70 6.00 18.90 2.38
N THR A 71 4.91 19.22 3.09
CA THR A 71 4.93 19.58 4.50
C THR A 71 4.32 18.44 5.30
N ALA A 72 4.93 18.07 6.41
CA ALA A 72 4.45 17.02 7.28
C ALA A 72 4.59 17.39 8.75
N ALA A 73 3.67 16.90 9.56
CA ALA A 73 3.68 17.04 11.01
C ALA A 73 3.38 15.69 11.67
N THR A 74 3.83 15.54 12.90
CA THR A 74 3.68 14.29 13.67
C THR A 74 3.04 14.59 15.03
N SER A 75 2.38 13.60 15.62
CA SER A 75 1.76 13.72 16.95
C SER A 75 2.78 14.00 18.06
N TRP A 76 4.03 13.63 17.86
CA TRP A 76 5.11 13.85 18.83
C TRP A 76 5.91 15.13 18.59
N GLY A 77 5.42 16.05 17.75
CA GLY A 77 5.93 17.41 17.59
C GLY A 77 7.03 17.60 16.56
N ASP A 78 7.35 16.59 15.75
CA ASP A 78 8.25 16.79 14.60
C ASP A 78 7.50 17.39 13.42
N GLU A 79 8.18 18.29 12.71
CA GLU A 79 7.73 18.86 11.46
C GLU A 79 8.78 18.63 10.37
N ALA A 80 8.35 18.52 9.14
CA ALA A 80 9.21 18.41 7.98
C ALA A 80 8.67 19.26 6.82
N LYS A 81 9.61 19.83 6.06
CA LYS A 81 9.33 20.50 4.81
C LYS A 81 10.40 20.12 3.82
N VAL A 82 10.00 19.44 2.75
CA VAL A 82 10.91 18.92 1.72
C VAL A 82 10.39 19.23 0.32
N THR A 83 11.30 19.21 -0.63
CA THR A 83 10.99 19.41 -2.05
C THR A 83 11.21 18.10 -2.80
N VAL A 84 10.26 17.74 -3.64
CA VAL A 84 10.30 16.53 -4.49
C VAL A 84 10.17 16.94 -5.95
N GLU A 85 11.08 16.44 -6.77
CA GLU A 85 11.03 16.62 -8.22
C GLU A 85 10.33 15.43 -8.87
N VAL A 86 9.27 15.69 -9.62
CA VAL A 86 8.47 14.69 -10.31
C VAL A 86 8.76 14.74 -11.81
N GLY A 87 9.36 13.68 -12.32
CA GLY A 87 9.60 13.49 -13.74
C GLY A 87 8.45 12.80 -14.47
N ALA A 88 8.64 12.57 -15.77
CA ALA A 88 7.66 11.89 -16.60
C ALA A 88 7.36 10.46 -16.09
N ALA A 89 6.14 9.99 -16.32
CA ALA A 89 5.75 8.61 -16.04
C ALA A 89 6.58 7.63 -16.85
N ASP A 90 6.73 6.41 -16.37
CA ASP A 90 7.32 5.33 -17.14
C ASP A 90 6.49 5.00 -18.38
N GLU A 91 7.14 4.45 -19.40
CA GLU A 91 6.43 3.98 -20.59
C GLU A 91 5.44 2.88 -20.21
N GLY A 92 4.17 3.06 -20.58
CA GLY A 92 3.09 2.14 -20.23
C GLY A 92 2.41 2.43 -18.89
N CYS A 93 2.97 3.28 -18.05
CA CYS A 93 2.32 3.72 -16.81
C CYS A 93 1.28 4.81 -17.11
N HIS A 94 0.01 4.49 -16.89
CA HIS A 94 -1.14 5.35 -17.20
C HIS A 94 -1.78 5.99 -15.95
N GLY A 95 -1.22 5.67 -14.78
CA GLY A 95 -1.75 6.10 -13.49
C GLY A 95 -3.00 5.31 -13.03
N PRO A 96 -3.61 5.71 -11.93
CA PRO A 96 -4.73 4.98 -11.33
C PRO A 96 -5.97 5.01 -12.22
N VAL A 97 -6.74 3.93 -12.14
CA VAL A 97 -8.02 3.83 -12.84
C VAL A 97 -9.08 4.69 -12.14
N ARG A 98 -9.87 5.39 -12.93
CA ARG A 98 -10.96 6.27 -12.49
C ARG A 98 -12.28 5.90 -13.16
N VAL A 99 -13.38 6.24 -12.51
CA VAL A 99 -14.69 6.19 -13.17
C VAL A 99 -14.73 7.25 -14.27
N ALA A 100 -15.07 6.84 -15.48
CA ALA A 100 -15.20 7.69 -16.65
C ALA A 100 -16.62 7.54 -17.24
N ASN A 101 -17.19 8.64 -17.71
CA ASN A 101 -18.48 8.63 -18.39
C ASN A 101 -19.60 7.86 -17.64
N THR A 102 -19.61 7.95 -16.32
CA THR A 102 -20.60 7.34 -15.40
C THR A 102 -20.50 5.81 -15.30
N TYR A 103 -20.32 5.09 -16.41
CA TYR A 103 -20.42 3.62 -16.48
C TYR A 103 -19.14 2.93 -16.97
N HIS A 104 -18.09 3.69 -17.26
CA HIS A 104 -16.84 3.18 -17.79
C HIS A 104 -15.68 3.50 -16.85
N PHE A 105 -14.54 2.91 -17.14
CA PHE A 105 -13.30 3.18 -16.45
C PHE A 105 -12.25 3.68 -17.46
N ALA A 106 -11.40 4.56 -17.00
CA ALA A 106 -10.22 5.02 -17.72
C ALA A 106 -9.07 5.23 -16.75
N TYR A 107 -7.86 5.15 -17.24
CA TYR A 107 -6.70 5.59 -16.52
C TYR A 107 -6.69 7.11 -16.32
N ASP A 108 -5.92 7.59 -15.36
CA ASP A 108 -5.83 9.00 -15.02
C ASP A 108 -5.32 9.87 -16.18
N ASP A 109 -4.53 9.31 -17.08
CA ASP A 109 -4.10 9.96 -18.33
C ASP A 109 -5.16 9.95 -19.45
N GLY A 110 -6.32 9.34 -19.22
CA GLY A 110 -7.43 9.28 -20.14
C GLY A 110 -7.47 8.06 -21.07
N LYS A 111 -6.48 7.15 -20.98
CA LYS A 111 -6.52 5.90 -21.73
C LYS A 111 -7.66 5.01 -21.22
N GLU A 112 -8.37 4.36 -22.12
CA GLU A 112 -9.46 3.44 -21.76
C GLU A 112 -8.94 2.25 -20.95
N TYR A 113 -9.67 1.88 -19.90
CA TYR A 113 -9.38 0.71 -19.07
C TYR A 113 -10.49 -0.33 -19.22
N TYR A 114 -10.11 -1.52 -19.64
CA TYR A 114 -10.99 -2.67 -19.77
C TYR A 114 -10.64 -3.70 -18.69
N PRO A 115 -11.42 -3.79 -17.58
CA PRO A 115 -11.10 -4.67 -16.46
C PRO A 115 -11.16 -6.14 -16.89
N CYS A 116 -10.01 -6.80 -16.82
CA CYS A 116 -9.87 -8.23 -17.00
C CYS A 116 -9.20 -8.80 -15.74
N GLY A 117 -10.00 -9.36 -14.83
CA GLY A 117 -9.52 -9.71 -13.51
C GLY A 117 -9.67 -11.18 -13.15
N THR A 118 -8.94 -11.58 -12.13
CA THR A 118 -9.05 -12.89 -11.49
C THR A 118 -9.17 -12.76 -9.97
N THR A 119 -9.47 -13.87 -9.30
CA THR A 119 -9.58 -13.93 -7.85
C THR A 119 -8.59 -14.93 -7.29
N CYS A 120 -7.73 -14.46 -6.38
CA CYS A 120 -6.75 -15.25 -5.65
C CYS A 120 -6.93 -15.00 -4.16
N TYR A 121 -8.01 -15.48 -3.56
CA TYR A 121 -8.51 -15.07 -2.25
C TYR A 121 -7.50 -15.02 -1.11
N VAL A 122 -6.54 -15.94 -1.08
CA VAL A 122 -5.60 -16.08 0.03
C VAL A 122 -4.17 -16.30 -0.45
N TRP A 123 -3.82 -15.80 -1.63
CA TRP A 123 -2.51 -16.07 -2.22
C TRP A 123 -1.36 -15.52 -1.37
N GLU A 124 -1.54 -14.34 -0.78
CA GLU A 124 -0.55 -13.67 0.08
C GLU A 124 -0.32 -14.41 1.42
N LEU A 125 -1.24 -15.29 1.80
CA LEU A 125 -1.16 -16.10 3.01
C LEU A 125 -0.66 -17.52 2.74
N GLN A 126 -0.29 -17.82 1.51
CA GLN A 126 0.29 -19.10 1.10
C GLN A 126 1.79 -19.13 1.39
N SER A 127 2.42 -20.31 1.17
CA SER A 127 3.87 -20.40 1.22
C SER A 127 4.50 -19.45 0.19
N LYS A 128 5.71 -19.00 0.46
CA LYS A 128 6.47 -18.13 -0.47
C LYS A 128 6.57 -18.72 -1.88
N GLU A 129 6.83 -20.04 -1.99
CA GLU A 129 6.87 -20.73 -3.27
C GLU A 129 5.55 -20.61 -4.05
N THR A 130 4.40 -20.70 -3.35
CA THR A 130 3.08 -20.56 -3.98
C THR A 130 2.82 -19.10 -4.36
N GLN A 131 3.24 -18.16 -3.53
CA GLN A 131 3.13 -16.72 -3.83
C GLN A 131 3.92 -16.37 -5.10
N GLU A 132 5.18 -16.79 -5.18
CA GLU A 132 6.05 -16.58 -6.35
C GLU A 132 5.48 -17.18 -7.64
N LYS A 133 5.04 -18.44 -7.59
CA LYS A 133 4.38 -19.08 -8.74
C LYS A 133 3.10 -18.37 -9.17
N THR A 134 2.33 -17.86 -8.21
CA THR A 134 1.11 -17.10 -8.50
C THR A 134 1.48 -15.80 -9.19
N TYR A 135 2.48 -15.09 -8.67
CA TYR A 135 3.01 -13.86 -9.25
C TYR A 135 3.48 -14.09 -10.71
N GLU A 136 4.34 -15.07 -10.95
CA GLU A 136 4.82 -15.43 -12.30
C GLU A 136 3.68 -15.76 -13.26
N SER A 137 2.68 -16.51 -12.78
CA SER A 137 1.52 -16.89 -13.59
C SER A 137 0.66 -15.67 -13.95
N LEU A 138 0.50 -14.75 -13.00
CA LEU A 138 -0.27 -13.54 -13.20
C LEU A 138 0.47 -12.55 -14.12
N ALA A 139 1.78 -12.37 -13.93
CA ALA A 139 2.61 -11.50 -14.76
C ALA A 139 2.62 -11.92 -16.25
N SER A 140 2.48 -13.21 -16.54
CA SER A 140 2.37 -13.75 -17.90
C SER A 140 0.93 -13.83 -18.44
N SER A 141 -0.07 -13.40 -17.67
CA SER A 141 -1.49 -13.48 -17.99
C SER A 141 -2.01 -12.17 -18.60
N PRO A 142 -3.20 -12.19 -19.22
CA PRO A 142 -3.88 -10.97 -19.68
C PRO A 142 -4.62 -10.22 -18.56
N PHE A 143 -4.49 -10.65 -17.30
CA PHE A 143 -5.19 -10.02 -16.20
C PHE A 143 -4.53 -8.70 -15.83
N ASN A 144 -5.35 -7.68 -15.65
CA ASN A 144 -4.96 -6.35 -15.17
C ASN A 144 -5.65 -5.98 -13.85
N LYS A 145 -6.28 -6.97 -13.21
CA LYS A 145 -6.98 -6.79 -11.93
C LYS A 145 -6.96 -8.09 -11.15
N ILE A 146 -6.68 -7.99 -9.85
CA ILE A 146 -6.78 -9.11 -8.91
C ILE A 146 -7.75 -8.77 -7.78
N ARG A 147 -8.48 -9.77 -7.31
CA ARG A 147 -9.25 -9.71 -6.07
C ARG A 147 -8.68 -10.71 -5.08
N PHE A 148 -8.36 -10.25 -3.89
CA PHE A 148 -7.89 -11.11 -2.80
C PHE A 148 -8.45 -10.66 -1.44
N CYS A 149 -8.30 -11.48 -0.41
CA CYS A 149 -8.71 -11.19 0.94
C CYS A 149 -7.49 -10.77 1.76
N VAL A 150 -7.50 -9.58 2.35
CA VAL A 150 -6.44 -9.12 3.26
C VAL A 150 -6.39 -9.98 4.53
N PHE A 151 -7.53 -10.52 4.95
CA PHE A 151 -7.63 -11.37 6.14
C PHE A 151 -7.80 -12.84 5.78
N PRO A 152 -7.23 -13.78 6.56
CA PRO A 152 -7.41 -15.20 6.34
C PRO A 152 -8.90 -15.55 6.32
N LYS A 153 -9.26 -16.39 5.38
CA LYS A 153 -10.62 -16.85 5.23
C LYS A 153 -10.66 -18.37 5.07
N HIS A 154 -11.37 -19.00 6.00
CA HIS A 154 -11.80 -20.37 5.88
C HIS A 154 -13.15 -20.41 5.12
N TYR A 155 -13.26 -21.26 4.10
CA TYR A 155 -14.50 -21.42 3.32
C TYR A 155 -14.56 -22.80 2.68
N VAL A 156 -15.72 -23.16 2.15
CA VAL A 156 -16.04 -24.54 1.69
C VAL A 156 -15.00 -25.14 0.74
N TYR A 157 -14.37 -24.33 -0.10
CA TYR A 157 -13.38 -24.79 -1.07
C TYR A 157 -11.93 -24.75 -0.58
N ASN A 158 -11.67 -24.17 0.59
CA ASN A 158 -10.35 -24.11 1.19
C ASN A 158 -10.45 -24.23 2.71
N LEU A 159 -10.36 -25.47 3.17
CA LEU A 159 -10.40 -25.81 4.60
C LEU A 159 -9.02 -25.76 5.26
N LYS A 160 -7.96 -25.50 4.49
CA LYS A 160 -6.62 -25.38 5.03
C LYS A 160 -6.49 -24.05 5.77
N GLN A 161 -5.83 -24.10 6.91
CA GLN A 161 -5.42 -22.88 7.59
C GLN A 161 -4.33 -22.17 6.78
N PRO A 162 -4.31 -20.84 6.74
CA PRO A 162 -3.24 -20.08 6.09
C PRO A 162 -1.88 -20.40 6.72
N ALA A 163 -0.83 -20.39 5.90
CA ALA A 163 0.54 -20.54 6.41
C ALA A 163 0.98 -19.34 7.26
N GLN A 164 0.34 -18.19 7.05
CA GLN A 164 0.61 -16.93 7.76
C GLN A 164 -0.72 -16.24 8.08
N TYR A 165 -0.71 -15.49 9.17
CA TYR A 165 -1.84 -14.65 9.58
C TYR A 165 -1.38 -13.20 9.67
N PRO A 166 -2.25 -12.22 9.42
CA PRO A 166 -1.90 -10.80 9.58
C PRO A 166 -1.68 -10.40 11.04
N PHE A 167 -1.97 -11.29 11.99
CA PHE A 167 -1.84 -11.05 13.43
C PHE A 167 -0.98 -12.13 14.09
N GLU A 168 -0.34 -11.80 15.20
CA GLU A 168 0.17 -12.82 16.11
C GLU A 168 -0.99 -13.60 16.74
N ILE A 169 -0.98 -14.92 16.57
CA ILE A 169 -1.95 -15.80 17.22
C ILE A 169 -1.38 -16.19 18.56
N ARG A 170 -2.13 -15.93 19.65
CA ARG A 170 -1.76 -16.45 20.97
C ARG A 170 -1.85 -17.97 20.97
N GLU A 171 -0.85 -18.65 21.55
CA GLU A 171 -0.91 -20.09 21.79
C GLU A 171 -2.23 -20.45 22.47
N ASN A 172 -2.91 -21.49 21.95
CA ASN A 172 -4.20 -22.02 22.44
C ASN A 172 -5.43 -21.12 22.25
N SER A 173 -5.38 -20.07 21.47
CA SER A 173 -6.60 -19.36 21.06
C SER A 173 -7.00 -19.81 19.66
N PRO A 174 -8.10 -20.55 19.47
CA PRO A 174 -8.60 -20.81 18.12
C PRO A 174 -8.95 -19.47 17.49
N TRP A 175 -8.34 -19.20 16.34
CA TRP A 175 -8.64 -18.00 15.59
C TRP A 175 -10.06 -18.08 15.01
N SER A 176 -10.88 -17.07 15.28
CA SER A 176 -12.20 -16.89 14.69
C SER A 176 -12.26 -15.53 13.98
N PRO A 177 -12.91 -15.42 12.82
CA PRO A 177 -13.13 -14.13 12.16
C PRO A 177 -13.88 -13.11 13.02
N SER A 178 -14.57 -13.55 14.05
CA SER A 178 -15.24 -12.70 15.04
C SER A 178 -14.31 -12.20 16.16
N ASP A 179 -13.10 -12.76 16.27
CA ASP A 179 -12.13 -12.41 17.30
C ASP A 179 -11.24 -11.21 16.90
N PHE A 180 -11.77 -10.28 16.11
CA PHE A 180 -11.12 -9.01 15.83
C PHE A 180 -11.16 -8.10 17.06
N GLU A 181 -10.47 -8.50 18.09
CA GLU A 181 -10.18 -7.61 19.20
C GLU A 181 -9.04 -6.66 18.79
N THR A 182 -9.19 -5.40 19.18
CA THR A 182 -8.24 -4.32 18.88
C THR A 182 -6.80 -4.70 19.26
N GLU A 183 -6.63 -5.41 20.38
CA GLU A 183 -5.33 -5.92 20.86
C GLU A 183 -4.64 -6.89 19.88
N LYS A 184 -5.39 -7.59 19.03
CA LYS A 184 -4.82 -8.52 18.04
C LYS A 184 -4.36 -7.78 16.78
N LEU A 185 -5.05 -6.67 16.45
CA LEU A 185 -4.66 -5.79 15.33
C LEU A 185 -3.36 -5.04 15.60
N GLU A 186 -3.07 -4.75 16.87
CA GLU A 186 -1.86 -4.04 17.31
C GLU A 186 -0.56 -4.79 17.06
N LYS A 187 -0.64 -6.09 16.84
CA LYS A 187 0.51 -6.99 16.64
C LYS A 187 0.53 -7.64 15.26
N ALA A 188 -0.03 -6.96 14.25
CA ALA A 188 0.00 -7.48 12.89
C ALA A 188 1.43 -7.74 12.42
N PRO A 189 1.78 -8.96 12.00
CA PRO A 189 3.11 -9.25 11.51
C PRO A 189 3.37 -8.44 10.23
N ARG A 190 4.53 -7.82 10.16
CA ARG A 190 4.99 -6.98 9.03
C ARG A 190 4.95 -7.69 7.68
N ASN A 191 4.97 -9.01 7.69
CA ASN A 191 5.07 -9.85 6.49
C ASN A 191 3.91 -9.69 5.52
N MET A 192 2.72 -9.29 6.01
CA MET A 192 1.58 -9.06 5.13
C MET A 192 1.70 -7.72 4.40
N PHE A 193 2.13 -6.68 5.11
CA PHE A 193 2.33 -5.38 4.50
C PHE A 193 3.54 -5.38 3.56
N GLY A 194 4.58 -6.17 3.86
CA GLY A 194 5.71 -6.36 2.95
C GLY A 194 5.31 -6.99 1.60
N GLY A 195 4.31 -7.87 1.58
CA GLY A 195 3.78 -8.42 0.33
C GLY A 195 2.99 -7.37 -0.47
N ILE A 196 2.17 -6.57 0.20
CA ILE A 196 1.43 -5.47 -0.42
C ILE A 196 2.39 -4.37 -0.88
N ASP A 197 3.37 -4.01 -0.06
CA ASP A 197 4.40 -3.02 -0.41
C ASP A 197 5.23 -3.46 -1.61
N ALA A 198 5.61 -4.73 -1.71
CA ALA A 198 6.32 -5.25 -2.88
C ALA A 198 5.49 -5.12 -4.17
N MET A 199 4.17 -5.29 -4.08
CA MET A 199 3.27 -5.04 -5.21
C MET A 199 3.16 -3.55 -5.54
N ILE A 200 3.23 -2.68 -4.54
CA ILE A 200 3.20 -1.22 -4.71
C ILE A 200 4.55 -0.71 -5.26
N GLU A 201 5.67 -1.27 -4.83
CA GLU A 201 7.01 -0.87 -5.25
C GLU A 201 7.36 -1.31 -6.68
N ASN A 202 6.70 -2.33 -7.20
CA ASN A 202 6.93 -2.85 -8.55
C ASN A 202 5.63 -2.84 -9.39
N PRO A 203 4.94 -1.71 -9.53
CA PRO A 203 3.67 -1.63 -10.25
C PRO A 203 3.81 -2.00 -11.73
N ASP A 204 4.96 -1.74 -12.33
CA ASP A 204 5.22 -1.96 -13.76
C ASP A 204 5.44 -3.44 -14.10
N GLU A 205 5.73 -4.27 -13.10
CA GLU A 205 5.95 -5.70 -13.35
C GLU A 205 4.67 -6.53 -13.31
N VAL A 206 3.60 -6.06 -12.63
CA VAL A 206 2.42 -6.91 -12.41
C VAL A 206 1.06 -6.23 -12.49
N TRP A 207 0.83 -5.01 -11.96
CA TRP A 207 -0.54 -4.51 -11.76
C TRP A 207 -0.70 -3.00 -11.85
N ASP A 208 -1.75 -2.56 -12.55
CA ASP A 208 -2.34 -1.24 -12.35
C ASP A 208 -3.16 -1.26 -11.06
N TYR A 209 -2.79 -0.42 -10.12
CA TYR A 209 -3.51 -0.26 -8.86
C TYR A 209 -4.77 0.56 -9.07
N THR A 210 -5.89 -0.02 -8.79
CA THR A 210 -7.19 0.65 -8.69
C THR A 210 -7.70 0.59 -7.26
#